data_cb90830efc08d310cb1e6f92c7bd8ab7
#
_entry.id   cb90830efc08d310cb1e6f92c7bd8ab7
#
_cell.length_a   1.000
_cell.length_b   1.000
_cell.length_c   1.000
_cell.angle_alpha   90.00
_cell.angle_beta   90.00
_cell.angle_gamma   90.00
#
_symmetry.space_group_name_H-M   'P 1'
#
loop_
_entity.id
_entity.type
_entity.pdbx_description
1 polymer ?
#
loop_
_entity_poly.entity_id
_entity_poly.type
_entity_poly.pdbx_seq_one_letter_code
_entity_poly.pdbx_strand_id
1 'polypeptide(L)'
;VYTYGNKRIGYLMYNHFASGPNEYDYSDTSYNLYLQQLFEKFKSRNVNEFVLDLRYNGGGLVNCAQLLASLLVRENVLGEPLCIMEYNDKNSNKNETLPLLKTTEVMAGNLNLQRLFVLTGSTTASASELIINSLRSYLDVRVIGKQTFGKTVGMTIYNESKKYGWILSPVTFHIYNKDREADYEDGFHPDVAIDEFKSDLAEFGDLKDPLLGQAIYEITGQSPLLRSATPRGNREIQYNPPLSYKDNLLLIPKD
;
A
#
# COMPACT_ATOMS: atom_id res chain seq x y z
N VAL A 1 8.57 7.67 14.15
CA VAL A 1 7.98 6.82 15.21
C VAL A 1 7.47 7.72 16.33
N TYR A 2 6.20 7.55 16.70
CA TYR A 2 5.55 8.26 17.79
C TYR A 2 5.45 7.35 19.02
N THR A 3 5.47 7.93 20.21
CA THR A 3 5.44 7.18 21.46
C THR A 3 4.30 7.67 22.35
N TYR A 4 3.39 6.74 22.72
CA TYR A 4 2.28 6.99 23.64
C TYR A 4 2.19 5.83 24.63
N GLY A 5 2.69 6.02 25.85
CA GLY A 5 2.78 4.92 26.82
C GLY A 5 3.58 3.74 26.28
N ASN A 6 2.94 2.58 26.18
CA ASN A 6 3.53 1.36 25.61
C ASN A 6 3.36 1.23 24.08
N LYS A 7 2.68 2.17 23.43
CA LYS A 7 2.52 2.20 21.98
C LYS A 7 3.72 2.87 21.32
N ARG A 8 4.32 2.18 20.37
CA ARG A 8 5.38 2.65 19.47
C ARG A 8 4.83 2.60 18.06
N ILE A 9 4.40 3.75 17.55
CA ILE A 9 3.64 3.86 16.30
C ILE A 9 4.60 4.23 15.18
N GLY A 10 4.83 3.30 14.25
CA GLY A 10 5.52 3.58 12.99
C GLY A 10 4.60 4.34 12.04
N TYR A 11 5.14 5.27 11.28
CA TYR A 11 4.47 5.91 10.15
C TYR A 11 5.36 5.83 8.93
N LEU A 12 4.80 5.40 7.82
CA LEU A 12 5.45 5.35 6.53
C LEU A 12 4.52 5.91 5.46
N MET A 13 4.93 7.01 4.83
CA MET A 13 4.37 7.48 3.57
C MET A 13 5.05 6.69 2.45
N TYR A 14 4.27 5.92 1.69
CA TYR A 14 4.75 5.06 0.60
C TYR A 14 3.96 5.38 -0.67
N ASN A 15 4.58 6.10 -1.59
CA ASN A 15 3.90 6.74 -2.70
C ASN A 15 3.95 5.97 -4.04
N HIS A 16 4.78 4.91 -4.13
CA HIS A 16 4.83 4.07 -5.33
C HIS A 16 5.48 2.71 -5.06
N PHE A 17 4.94 1.63 -5.65
CA PHE A 17 5.51 0.29 -5.57
C PHE A 17 6.54 0.09 -6.69
N ALA A 18 7.75 0.61 -6.49
CA ALA A 18 8.89 0.48 -7.40
C ALA A 18 10.05 -0.24 -6.73
N SER A 19 10.78 -1.07 -7.48
CA SER A 19 11.96 -1.81 -6.98
C SER A 19 13.24 -0.97 -6.98
N GLY A 20 13.33 0.02 -7.87
CA GLY A 20 14.48 0.91 -8.04
C GLY A 20 14.09 2.22 -8.73
N PRO A 21 15.04 3.15 -8.92
CA PRO A 21 14.80 4.48 -9.50
C PRO A 21 14.53 4.45 -11.01
N ASN A 22 14.97 3.40 -11.70
CA ASN A 22 14.75 3.27 -13.13
C ASN A 22 13.49 2.45 -13.40
N GLU A 23 12.51 3.09 -13.98
CA GLU A 23 11.19 2.53 -14.28
C GLU A 23 11.20 1.34 -15.23
N TYR A 24 12.26 1.18 -15.99
CA TYR A 24 12.41 0.15 -17.02
C TYR A 24 13.44 -0.92 -16.65
N ASP A 25 14.09 -0.77 -15.50
CA ASP A 25 15.05 -1.73 -14.97
C ASP A 25 14.49 -2.41 -13.72
N TYR A 26 13.78 -3.50 -13.94
CA TYR A 26 13.19 -4.30 -12.86
C TYR A 26 14.22 -5.16 -12.11
N SER A 27 15.46 -5.22 -12.60
CA SER A 27 16.57 -5.91 -11.91
C SER A 27 17.17 -5.06 -10.79
N ASP A 28 16.97 -3.73 -10.82
CA ASP A 28 17.36 -2.85 -9.72
C ASP A 28 16.38 -3.02 -8.55
N THR A 29 16.89 -3.52 -7.43
CA THR A 29 16.13 -3.76 -6.19
C THR A 29 16.52 -2.81 -5.07
N SER A 30 17.20 -1.71 -5.39
CA SER A 30 17.74 -0.76 -4.40
C SER A 30 16.68 -0.19 -3.46
N TYR A 31 15.46 0.10 -3.97
CA TYR A 31 14.36 0.59 -3.13
C TYR A 31 13.81 -0.50 -2.21
N ASN A 32 13.76 -1.75 -2.68
CA ASN A 32 13.36 -2.88 -1.83
C ASN A 32 14.35 -3.10 -0.69
N LEU A 33 15.65 -3.02 -0.97
CA LEU A 33 16.70 -3.12 0.07
C LEU A 33 16.59 -1.96 1.08
N TYR A 34 16.35 -0.75 0.59
CA TYR A 34 16.15 0.41 1.48
C TYR A 34 14.90 0.24 2.36
N LEU A 35 13.81 -0.28 1.80
CA LEU A 35 12.59 -0.58 2.55
C LEU A 35 12.85 -1.61 3.67
N GLN A 36 13.58 -2.69 3.38
CA GLN A 36 13.97 -3.69 4.38
C GLN A 36 14.77 -3.05 5.52
N GLN A 37 15.81 -2.27 5.20
CA GLN A 37 16.61 -1.56 6.20
C GLN A 37 15.78 -0.57 7.04
N LEU A 38 14.78 0.08 6.44
CA LEU A 38 13.87 0.96 7.15
C LEU A 38 13.00 0.18 8.16
N PHE A 39 12.52 -1.01 7.76
CA PHE A 39 11.73 -1.86 8.65
C PHE A 39 12.57 -2.48 9.77
N GLU A 40 13.85 -2.82 9.54
CA GLU A 40 14.77 -3.18 10.60
C GLU A 40 14.93 -2.05 11.64
N LYS A 41 14.99 -0.80 11.19
CA LYS A 41 14.99 0.37 12.09
C LYS A 41 13.69 0.52 12.86
N PHE A 42 12.52 0.26 12.25
CA PHE A 42 11.26 0.24 12.98
C PHE A 42 11.24 -0.87 14.03
N LYS A 43 11.66 -2.07 13.67
CA LYS A 43 11.77 -3.22 14.59
C LYS A 43 12.71 -2.95 15.77
N SER A 44 13.88 -2.37 15.52
CA SER A 44 14.85 -2.01 16.58
C SER A 44 14.32 -0.95 17.55
N ARG A 45 13.31 -0.16 17.12
CA ARG A 45 12.61 0.81 17.98
C ARG A 45 11.36 0.22 18.65
N ASN A 46 11.17 -1.09 18.55
CA ASN A 46 10.02 -1.82 19.11
C ASN A 46 8.67 -1.28 18.61
N VAL A 47 8.57 -0.91 17.34
CA VAL A 47 7.30 -0.52 16.72
C VAL A 47 6.31 -1.67 16.84
N ASN A 48 5.14 -1.40 17.42
CA ASN A 48 4.07 -2.38 17.68
C ASN A 48 2.70 -1.93 17.17
N GLU A 49 2.62 -0.74 16.58
CA GLU A 49 1.47 -0.20 15.86
C GLU A 49 2.00 0.46 14.59
N PHE A 50 1.21 0.47 13.51
CA PHE A 50 1.70 1.02 12.26
C PHE A 50 0.63 1.77 11.50
N VAL A 51 1.02 2.90 10.92
CA VAL A 51 0.22 3.69 9.98
C VAL A 51 0.94 3.70 8.64
N LEU A 52 0.32 3.08 7.64
CA LEU A 52 0.79 3.04 6.26
C LEU A 52 0.00 4.09 5.45
N ASP A 53 0.70 5.09 4.94
CA ASP A 53 0.09 6.16 4.17
C ASP A 53 0.22 5.88 2.67
N LEU A 54 -0.91 5.51 2.07
CA LEU A 54 -1.06 5.21 0.64
C LEU A 54 -1.96 6.23 -0.08
N ARG A 55 -2.25 7.38 0.51
CA ARG A 55 -3.25 8.34 -0.02
C ARG A 55 -2.94 8.83 -1.44
N TYR A 56 -1.68 8.81 -1.87
CA TYR A 56 -1.23 9.22 -3.21
C TYR A 56 -0.57 8.09 -3.99
N ASN A 57 -0.77 6.83 -3.57
CA ASN A 57 -0.15 5.68 -4.19
C ASN A 57 -1.10 4.98 -5.15
N GLY A 58 -0.88 5.14 -6.46
CA GLY A 58 -1.65 4.49 -7.52
C GLY A 58 -1.27 3.03 -7.80
N GLY A 59 -0.34 2.45 -7.04
CA GLY A 59 0.07 1.06 -7.19
C GLY A 59 1.52 0.88 -7.68
N GLY A 60 1.74 -0.13 -8.51
CA GLY A 60 3.03 -0.50 -9.08
C GLY A 60 3.30 -2.00 -9.08
N LEU A 61 4.53 -2.41 -8.76
CA LEU A 61 4.99 -3.79 -8.85
C LEU A 61 4.42 -4.70 -7.76
N VAL A 62 3.94 -5.87 -8.15
CA VAL A 62 3.39 -6.90 -7.25
C VAL A 62 4.45 -7.40 -6.26
N ASN A 63 5.68 -7.61 -6.69
CA ASN A 63 6.76 -8.06 -5.82
C ASN A 63 7.14 -7.04 -4.73
N CYS A 64 6.99 -5.74 -4.99
CA CYS A 64 7.16 -4.71 -3.97
C CYS A 64 6.01 -4.72 -2.95
N ALA A 65 4.77 -4.97 -3.41
CA ALA A 65 3.64 -5.17 -2.51
C ALA A 65 3.81 -6.45 -1.67
N GLN A 66 4.30 -7.53 -2.27
CA GLN A 66 4.62 -8.77 -1.57
C GLN A 66 5.64 -8.55 -0.44
N LEU A 67 6.72 -7.82 -0.73
CA LEU A 67 7.73 -7.48 0.28
C LEU A 67 7.13 -6.67 1.42
N LEU A 68 6.41 -5.56 1.11
CA LEU A 68 5.81 -4.71 2.13
C LEU A 68 4.79 -5.47 2.99
N ALA A 69 3.92 -6.27 2.38
CA ALA A 69 2.96 -7.12 3.10
C ALA A 69 3.67 -8.06 4.08
N SER A 70 4.74 -8.71 3.61
CA SER A 70 5.52 -9.66 4.42
C SER A 70 6.23 -9.01 5.61
N LEU A 71 6.60 -7.73 5.49
CA LEU A 71 7.20 -6.97 6.59
C LEU A 71 6.18 -6.53 7.66
N LEU A 72 4.89 -6.48 7.32
CA LEU A 72 3.81 -5.99 8.19
C LEU A 72 3.10 -7.11 8.96
N VAL A 73 2.84 -8.25 8.31
CA VAL A 73 2.04 -9.35 8.87
C VAL A 73 2.67 -10.00 10.10
N ARG A 74 1.86 -10.80 10.80
CA ARG A 74 2.35 -11.67 11.86
C ARG A 74 3.37 -12.66 11.33
N GLU A 75 4.42 -12.91 12.09
CA GLU A 75 5.52 -13.80 11.69
C GLU A 75 5.06 -15.23 11.40
N ASN A 76 4.05 -15.70 12.14
CA ASN A 76 3.53 -17.07 12.02
C ASN A 76 2.75 -17.33 10.72
N VAL A 77 2.38 -16.29 9.95
CA VAL A 77 1.70 -16.44 8.64
C VAL A 77 2.65 -16.24 7.46
N LEU A 78 3.93 -15.99 7.69
CA LEU A 78 4.93 -15.93 6.62
C LEU A 78 5.02 -17.29 5.90
N GLY A 79 4.93 -17.26 4.59
CA GLY A 79 4.83 -18.45 3.72
C GLY A 79 3.41 -18.81 3.31
N GLU A 80 2.38 -18.27 3.99
CA GLU A 80 0.98 -18.42 3.58
C GLU A 80 0.68 -17.57 2.33
N PRO A 81 -0.41 -17.85 1.59
CA PRO A 81 -0.76 -17.11 0.38
C PRO A 81 -0.99 -15.62 0.63
N LEU A 82 -0.28 -14.75 -0.06
CA LEU A 82 -0.60 -13.31 -0.11
C LEU A 82 -1.81 -13.08 -1.01
N CYS A 83 -1.73 -13.56 -2.25
CA CYS A 83 -2.77 -13.39 -3.25
C CYS A 83 -2.78 -14.53 -4.26
N ILE A 84 -3.90 -14.64 -5.00
CA ILE A 84 -4.08 -15.56 -6.10
C ILE A 84 -4.22 -14.73 -7.37
N MET A 85 -3.37 -14.99 -8.36
CA MET A 85 -3.43 -14.38 -9.69
C MET A 85 -4.07 -15.38 -10.65
N GLU A 86 -5.20 -14.99 -11.24
CA GLU A 86 -5.99 -15.85 -12.14
C GLU A 86 -6.05 -15.23 -13.54
N TYR A 87 -5.42 -15.91 -14.47
CA TYR A 87 -5.42 -15.54 -15.89
C TYR A 87 -6.66 -16.09 -16.58
N ASN A 88 -6.93 -15.61 -17.81
CA ASN A 88 -8.04 -16.11 -18.61
C ASN A 88 -7.86 -17.60 -19.00
N ASP A 89 -8.90 -18.21 -19.58
CA ASP A 89 -8.96 -19.61 -19.98
C ASP A 89 -7.78 -20.05 -20.87
N LYS A 90 -7.30 -19.17 -21.75
CA LYS A 90 -6.17 -19.43 -22.67
C LYS A 90 -4.80 -19.38 -21.98
N ASN A 91 -4.71 -18.81 -20.81
CA ASN A 91 -3.49 -18.61 -20.03
C ASN A 91 -3.59 -19.18 -18.61
N SER A 92 -4.55 -20.08 -18.36
CA SER A 92 -4.78 -20.66 -17.02
C SER A 92 -3.58 -21.44 -16.49
N ASN A 93 -2.67 -21.87 -17.35
CA ASN A 93 -1.39 -22.45 -16.95
C ASN A 93 -0.42 -21.46 -16.27
N LYS A 94 -0.75 -20.17 -16.28
CA LYS A 94 -0.01 -19.09 -15.58
C LYS A 94 -0.64 -18.72 -14.25
N ASN A 95 -1.77 -19.36 -13.87
CA ASN A 95 -2.38 -19.11 -12.57
C ASN A 95 -1.37 -19.38 -11.47
N GLU A 96 -1.26 -18.46 -10.55
CA GLU A 96 -0.23 -18.49 -9.52
C GLU A 96 -0.80 -18.05 -8.17
N THR A 97 -0.37 -18.73 -7.12
CA THR A 97 -0.57 -18.29 -5.74
C THR A 97 0.74 -17.71 -5.22
N LEU A 98 0.78 -16.42 -5.02
CA LEU A 98 1.95 -15.71 -4.53
C LEU A 98 1.99 -15.76 -2.99
N PRO A 99 3.05 -16.33 -2.36
CA PRO A 99 3.12 -16.42 -0.91
C PRO A 99 3.62 -15.12 -0.27
N LEU A 100 3.34 -14.93 1.01
CA LEU A 100 4.08 -14.01 1.87
C LEU A 100 5.53 -14.50 1.99
N LEU A 101 6.49 -13.60 1.81
CA LEU A 101 7.92 -13.95 1.84
C LEU A 101 8.34 -14.39 3.24
N LYS A 102 9.13 -15.48 3.30
CA LYS A 102 9.74 -16.00 4.53
C LYS A 102 11.24 -16.11 4.34
N THR A 103 11.90 -14.99 4.13
CA THR A 103 13.36 -14.90 3.97
C THR A 103 14.00 -14.34 5.22
N THR A 104 15.31 -14.52 5.36
CA THR A 104 16.07 -13.97 6.49
C THR A 104 15.95 -12.45 6.57
N GLU A 105 15.98 -11.78 5.43
CA GLU A 105 15.89 -10.32 5.32
C GLU A 105 14.50 -9.81 5.75
N VAL A 106 13.44 -10.49 5.31
CA VAL A 106 12.08 -10.17 5.76
C VAL A 106 11.93 -10.38 7.25
N MET A 107 12.40 -11.51 7.78
CA MET A 107 12.33 -11.80 9.21
C MET A 107 13.13 -10.80 10.06
N ALA A 108 14.24 -10.26 9.54
CA ALA A 108 15.00 -9.22 10.23
C ALA A 108 14.19 -7.93 10.43
N GLY A 109 13.35 -7.56 9.46
CA GLY A 109 12.51 -6.34 9.48
C GLY A 109 11.05 -6.54 9.86
N ASN A 110 10.54 -7.78 9.89
CA ASN A 110 9.12 -8.06 10.14
C ASN A 110 8.65 -7.51 11.50
N LEU A 111 7.56 -6.73 11.48
CA LEU A 111 7.03 -6.03 12.65
C LEU A 111 6.02 -6.87 13.45
N ASN A 112 5.61 -8.02 12.93
CA ASN A 112 4.69 -8.94 13.62
C ASN A 112 3.41 -8.25 14.13
N LEU A 113 2.77 -7.44 13.28
CA LEU A 113 1.62 -6.62 13.66
C LEU A 113 0.36 -7.45 13.88
N GLN A 114 -0.54 -6.95 14.73
CA GLN A 114 -1.90 -7.48 14.94
C GLN A 114 -2.95 -6.69 14.14
N ARG A 115 -2.67 -5.42 13.89
CA ARG A 115 -3.55 -4.50 13.14
C ARG A 115 -2.71 -3.52 12.33
N LEU A 116 -3.34 -2.95 11.30
CA LEU A 116 -2.73 -1.98 10.40
C LEU A 116 -3.70 -0.84 10.13
N PHE A 117 -3.24 0.40 10.24
CA PHE A 117 -3.98 1.57 9.81
C PHE A 117 -3.48 2.02 8.44
N VAL A 118 -4.39 2.14 7.47
CA VAL A 118 -4.05 2.55 6.11
C VAL A 118 -4.73 3.88 5.80
N LEU A 119 -3.92 4.89 5.46
CA LEU A 119 -4.45 6.18 5.01
C LEU A 119 -4.64 6.13 3.50
N THR A 120 -5.85 6.48 3.04
CA THR A 120 -6.22 6.36 1.63
C THR A 120 -6.74 7.65 1.04
N GLY A 121 -6.54 7.82 -0.26
CA GLY A 121 -7.15 8.84 -1.10
C GLY A 121 -7.90 8.23 -2.28
N SER A 122 -8.57 9.03 -3.08
CA SER A 122 -9.26 8.57 -4.30
C SER A 122 -8.32 8.05 -5.39
N THR A 123 -7.02 8.30 -5.27
CA THR A 123 -5.97 7.79 -6.18
C THR A 123 -5.28 6.53 -5.63
N THR A 124 -5.61 6.10 -4.42
CA THR A 124 -5.11 4.82 -3.88
C THR A 124 -5.68 3.68 -4.71
N ALA A 125 -4.81 2.91 -5.39
CA ALA A 125 -5.25 1.93 -6.37
C ALA A 125 -4.33 0.72 -6.49
N SER A 126 -4.85 -0.38 -7.06
CA SER A 126 -4.05 -1.48 -7.61
C SER A 126 -3.18 -2.18 -6.53
N ALA A 127 -1.83 -2.11 -6.60
CA ALA A 127 -0.95 -2.71 -5.58
C ALA A 127 -1.21 -2.17 -4.17
N SER A 128 -1.67 -0.92 -4.02
CA SER A 128 -2.14 -0.38 -2.74
C SER A 128 -3.39 -1.09 -2.24
N GLU A 129 -4.33 -1.37 -3.13
CA GLU A 129 -5.56 -2.09 -2.81
C GLU A 129 -5.29 -3.58 -2.58
N LEU A 130 -4.31 -4.16 -3.30
CA LEU A 130 -3.80 -5.51 -3.03
C LEU A 130 -3.31 -5.63 -1.58
N ILE A 131 -2.55 -4.65 -1.06
CA ILE A 131 -2.13 -4.63 0.35
C ILE A 131 -3.35 -4.68 1.27
N ILE A 132 -4.34 -3.81 1.06
CA ILE A 132 -5.54 -3.76 1.89
C ILE A 132 -6.31 -5.09 1.84
N ASN A 133 -6.60 -5.58 0.62
CA ASN A 133 -7.37 -6.81 0.42
C ASN A 133 -6.68 -8.04 1.01
N SER A 134 -5.40 -8.21 0.72
CA SER A 134 -4.66 -9.39 1.16
C SER A 134 -4.41 -9.40 2.67
N LEU A 135 -4.11 -8.24 3.27
CA LEU A 135 -3.82 -8.17 4.69
C LEU A 135 -5.06 -8.29 5.58
N ARG A 136 -6.26 -7.95 5.09
CA ARG A 136 -7.53 -8.17 5.82
C ARG A 136 -7.76 -9.64 6.19
N SER A 137 -7.20 -10.57 5.44
CA SER A 137 -7.25 -12.00 5.78
C SER A 137 -6.35 -12.40 6.97
N TYR A 138 -5.46 -11.51 7.42
CA TYR A 138 -4.43 -11.80 8.43
C TYR A 138 -4.40 -10.82 9.60
N LEU A 139 -4.82 -9.58 9.37
CA LEU A 139 -4.75 -8.47 10.30
C LEU A 139 -6.11 -7.76 10.41
N ASP A 140 -6.33 -7.05 11.51
CA ASP A 140 -7.36 -6.01 11.57
C ASP A 140 -6.85 -4.78 10.79
N VAL A 141 -7.35 -4.60 9.57
CA VAL A 141 -6.97 -3.47 8.69
C VAL A 141 -8.04 -2.39 8.76
N ARG A 142 -7.64 -1.21 9.25
CA ARG A 142 -8.48 -0.02 9.36
C ARG A 142 -8.12 0.99 8.29
N VAL A 143 -9.09 1.38 7.48
CA VAL A 143 -8.93 2.34 6.39
C VAL A 143 -9.45 3.72 6.80
N ILE A 144 -8.61 4.75 6.68
CA ILE A 144 -8.92 6.13 7.05
C ILE A 144 -8.67 7.04 5.85
N GLY A 145 -9.63 7.87 5.49
CA GLY A 145 -9.48 8.84 4.40
C GLY A 145 -10.62 8.79 3.40
N LYS A 146 -10.30 8.63 2.11
CA LYS A 146 -11.28 8.53 1.02
C LYS A 146 -11.38 7.11 0.50
N GLN A 147 -12.51 6.83 -0.15
CA GLN A 147 -12.71 5.61 -0.93
C GLN A 147 -11.61 5.44 -1.98
N THR A 148 -11.10 4.24 -2.13
CA THR A 148 -10.05 3.90 -3.09
C THR A 148 -10.60 3.74 -4.51
N PHE A 149 -9.74 3.43 -5.47
CA PHE A 149 -10.10 3.44 -6.88
C PHE A 149 -10.96 2.24 -7.32
N GLY A 150 -10.65 1.02 -6.82
CA GLY A 150 -11.41 -0.19 -7.19
C GLY A 150 -10.80 -1.01 -8.31
N LYS A 151 -9.46 -1.17 -8.34
CA LYS A 151 -8.78 -1.96 -9.36
C LYS A 151 -8.42 -3.35 -8.88
N THR A 152 -9.24 -4.35 -9.27
CA THR A 152 -9.11 -5.77 -8.91
C THR A 152 -8.28 -6.59 -9.92
N VAL A 153 -7.70 -5.94 -10.92
CA VAL A 153 -6.99 -6.59 -12.04
C VAL A 153 -5.54 -6.16 -12.14
N GLY A 154 -4.70 -7.04 -12.68
CA GLY A 154 -3.29 -6.79 -12.93
C GLY A 154 -2.93 -6.83 -14.41
N MET A 155 -1.75 -6.29 -14.71
CA MET A 155 -1.24 -6.10 -16.07
C MET A 155 0.13 -6.75 -16.21
N THR A 156 0.40 -7.34 -17.38
CA THR A 156 1.74 -7.80 -17.75
C THR A 156 2.41 -6.75 -18.63
N ILE A 157 3.64 -6.38 -18.30
CA ILE A 157 4.42 -5.41 -19.09
C ILE A 157 5.17 -6.15 -20.20
N TYR A 158 4.94 -5.72 -21.42
CA TYR A 158 5.72 -6.11 -22.60
C TYR A 158 6.57 -4.92 -23.03
N ASN A 159 7.83 -4.89 -22.59
CA ASN A 159 8.74 -3.78 -22.89
C ASN A 159 9.58 -4.09 -24.13
N GLU A 160 9.12 -3.61 -25.27
CA GLU A 160 9.81 -3.72 -26.55
C GLU A 160 10.38 -2.36 -27.01
N SER A 161 10.57 -1.42 -26.06
CA SER A 161 11.00 -0.05 -26.36
C SER A 161 12.36 0.02 -27.06
N LYS A 162 13.29 -0.87 -26.72
CA LYS A 162 14.62 -0.95 -27.36
C LYS A 162 14.55 -1.36 -28.83
N LYS A 163 13.58 -2.20 -29.21
CA LYS A 163 13.46 -2.76 -30.56
C LYS A 163 12.44 -2.03 -31.41
N TYR A 164 11.32 -1.65 -30.83
CA TYR A 164 10.17 -1.13 -31.57
C TYR A 164 9.67 0.23 -31.07
N GLY A 165 10.25 0.78 -29.99
CA GLY A 165 9.86 2.08 -29.44
C GLY A 165 8.54 2.10 -28.67
N TRP A 166 7.98 0.94 -28.28
CA TRP A 166 6.72 0.87 -27.54
C TRP A 166 6.78 -0.04 -26.30
N ILE A 167 5.90 0.24 -25.37
CA ILE A 167 5.61 -0.58 -24.19
C ILE A 167 4.11 -0.88 -24.19
N LEU A 168 3.72 -2.12 -24.00
CA LEU A 168 2.34 -2.55 -23.93
C LEU A 168 2.08 -3.17 -22.54
N SER A 169 1.00 -2.74 -21.90
CA SER A 169 0.62 -3.23 -20.56
C SER A 169 -0.86 -3.64 -20.53
N PRO A 170 -1.23 -4.73 -21.22
CA PRO A 170 -2.60 -5.22 -21.19
C PRO A 170 -2.98 -5.77 -19.82
N VAL A 171 -4.25 -5.66 -19.46
CA VAL A 171 -4.84 -6.41 -18.35
C VAL A 171 -4.78 -7.90 -18.69
N THR A 172 -4.22 -8.71 -17.81
CA THR A 172 -3.96 -10.12 -18.07
C THR A 172 -4.46 -11.07 -17.00
N PHE A 173 -4.71 -10.60 -15.78
CA PHE A 173 -5.16 -11.44 -14.67
C PHE A 173 -6.07 -10.68 -13.71
N HIS A 174 -6.95 -11.44 -13.03
CA HIS A 174 -7.63 -11.01 -11.82
C HIS A 174 -6.79 -11.35 -10.60
N ILE A 175 -6.95 -10.55 -9.52
CA ILE A 175 -6.22 -10.77 -8.28
C ILE A 175 -7.20 -10.89 -7.11
N TYR A 176 -7.02 -11.95 -6.33
CA TYR A 176 -7.83 -12.28 -5.17
C TYR A 176 -6.95 -12.38 -3.92
N ASN A 177 -7.53 -12.16 -2.74
CA ASN A 177 -6.85 -12.53 -1.50
C ASN A 177 -6.80 -14.07 -1.34
N LYS A 178 -6.24 -14.57 -0.23
CA LYS A 178 -6.15 -16.01 0.03
C LYS A 178 -7.51 -16.71 0.12
N ASP A 179 -8.56 -15.97 0.47
CA ASP A 179 -9.92 -16.47 0.64
C ASP A 179 -10.73 -16.37 -0.68
N ARG A 180 -10.06 -16.00 -1.79
CA ARG A 180 -10.62 -15.77 -3.14
C ARG A 180 -11.63 -14.63 -3.19
N GLU A 181 -11.41 -13.59 -2.40
CA GLU A 181 -12.24 -12.39 -2.38
C GLU A 181 -11.55 -11.24 -3.14
N ALA A 182 -12.32 -10.49 -3.90
CA ALA A 182 -11.92 -9.28 -4.62
C ALA A 182 -13.08 -8.28 -4.71
N ASP A 183 -13.91 -8.19 -3.66
CA ASP A 183 -15.16 -7.44 -3.61
C ASP A 183 -14.90 -5.95 -3.35
N TYR A 184 -14.03 -5.33 -4.18
CA TYR A 184 -13.69 -3.92 -4.09
C TYR A 184 -13.62 -3.25 -5.48
N GLU A 185 -14.47 -3.67 -6.41
CA GLU A 185 -14.53 -3.08 -7.76
C GLU A 185 -14.92 -1.59 -7.73
N ASP A 186 -15.68 -1.18 -6.72
CA ASP A 186 -16.00 0.22 -6.45
C ASP A 186 -14.99 0.90 -5.50
N GLY A 187 -13.89 0.22 -5.14
CA GLY A 187 -12.91 0.66 -4.15
C GLY A 187 -13.29 0.31 -2.71
N PHE A 188 -12.30 0.38 -1.82
CA PHE A 188 -12.52 0.22 -0.38
C PHE A 188 -13.15 1.47 0.21
N HIS A 189 -14.32 1.34 0.78
CA HIS A 189 -14.90 2.39 1.61
C HIS A 189 -14.08 2.52 2.91
N PRO A 190 -13.71 3.75 3.30
CA PRO A 190 -12.97 3.95 4.53
C PRO A 190 -13.85 3.65 5.76
N ASP A 191 -13.25 3.08 6.81
CA ASP A 191 -13.89 2.93 8.11
C ASP A 191 -14.12 4.29 8.79
N VAL A 192 -13.21 5.24 8.52
CA VAL A 192 -13.35 6.64 8.94
C VAL A 192 -13.14 7.56 7.72
N ALA A 193 -14.22 8.16 7.26
CA ALA A 193 -14.20 9.04 6.08
C ALA A 193 -13.66 10.43 6.46
N ILE A 194 -12.52 10.81 5.89
CA ILE A 194 -11.89 12.12 6.07
C ILE A 194 -11.45 12.66 4.71
N ASP A 195 -11.82 13.91 4.43
CA ASP A 195 -11.30 14.67 3.30
C ASP A 195 -10.25 15.66 3.79
N GLU A 196 -8.96 15.38 3.54
CA GLU A 196 -7.86 16.23 3.96
C GLU A 196 -7.93 17.65 3.38
N PHE A 197 -8.54 17.80 2.20
CA PHE A 197 -8.67 19.10 1.54
C PHE A 197 -9.74 20.01 2.15
N LYS A 198 -10.52 19.50 3.10
CA LYS A 198 -11.48 20.30 3.88
C LYS A 198 -10.86 20.95 5.13
N SER A 199 -9.60 20.66 5.41
CA SER A 199 -8.83 21.23 6.52
C SER A 199 -7.55 21.89 6.02
N ASP A 200 -6.81 22.56 6.93
CA ASP A 200 -5.48 23.05 6.59
C ASP A 200 -4.54 21.85 6.38
N LEU A 201 -3.85 21.85 5.23
CA LEU A 201 -2.86 20.82 4.93
C LEU A 201 -1.67 20.96 5.89
N ALA A 202 -1.20 19.82 6.37
CA ALA A 202 0.01 19.70 7.18
C ALA A 202 1.08 18.93 6.42
N GLU A 203 2.32 19.00 6.89
CA GLU A 203 3.39 18.15 6.34
C GLU A 203 3.15 16.69 6.66
N PHE A 204 3.63 15.79 5.78
CA PHE A 204 3.55 14.35 6.04
C PHE A 204 4.29 13.98 7.33
N GLY A 205 3.59 13.27 8.21
CA GLY A 205 4.11 12.93 9.52
C GLY A 205 3.90 13.99 10.60
N ASP A 206 3.30 15.13 10.29
CA ASP A 206 2.82 16.06 11.33
C ASP A 206 1.52 15.51 11.93
N LEU A 207 1.42 15.53 13.26
CA LEU A 207 0.20 15.10 13.98
C LEU A 207 -1.01 16.04 13.75
N LYS A 208 -0.80 17.18 13.10
CA LYS A 208 -1.87 18.07 12.63
C LYS A 208 -2.51 17.57 11.33
N ASP A 209 -1.86 16.64 10.62
CA ASP A 209 -2.47 16.00 9.46
C ASP A 209 -3.75 15.26 9.91
N PRO A 210 -4.92 15.55 9.31
CA PRO A 210 -6.20 15.04 9.80
C PRO A 210 -6.30 13.51 9.71
N LEU A 211 -5.69 12.88 8.70
CA LEU A 211 -5.72 11.43 8.55
C LEU A 211 -4.79 10.76 9.58
N LEU A 212 -3.55 11.24 9.68
CA LEU A 212 -2.60 10.73 10.66
C LEU A 212 -3.07 10.99 12.09
N GLY A 213 -3.59 12.17 12.36
CA GLY A 213 -4.15 12.52 13.67
C GLY A 213 -5.29 11.58 14.07
N GLN A 214 -6.17 11.24 13.13
CA GLN A 214 -7.25 10.26 13.37
C GLN A 214 -6.67 8.86 13.63
N ALA A 215 -5.69 8.41 12.86
CA ALA A 215 -5.05 7.10 13.09
C ALA A 215 -4.42 7.04 14.50
N ILE A 216 -3.72 8.09 14.92
CA ILE A 216 -3.15 8.19 16.27
C ILE A 216 -4.25 8.13 17.34
N TYR A 217 -5.38 8.81 17.13
CA TYR A 217 -6.53 8.74 18.02
C TYR A 217 -7.09 7.32 18.13
N GLU A 218 -7.32 6.65 17.01
CA GLU A 218 -7.80 5.25 16.97
C GLU A 218 -6.84 4.28 17.72
N ILE A 219 -5.53 4.52 17.61
CA ILE A 219 -4.51 3.69 18.26
C ILE A 219 -4.45 3.95 19.78
N THR A 220 -4.57 5.22 20.20
CA THR A 220 -4.20 5.63 21.56
C THR A 220 -5.38 6.01 22.44
N GLY A 221 -6.53 6.34 21.84
CA GLY A 221 -7.66 6.98 22.51
C GLY A 221 -7.38 8.46 22.90
N GLN A 222 -6.21 9.01 22.52
CA GLN A 222 -5.81 10.37 22.82
C GLN A 222 -5.86 11.22 21.55
N SER A 223 -6.65 12.29 21.56
CA SER A 223 -6.61 13.23 20.46
C SER A 223 -5.23 13.88 20.40
N PRO A 224 -4.44 13.70 19.34
CA PRO A 224 -3.29 14.55 19.11
C PRO A 224 -3.87 15.96 19.00
N LEU A 225 -3.35 16.96 19.75
CA LEU A 225 -3.88 18.31 19.90
C LEU A 225 -4.44 18.86 18.58
N LEU A 226 -5.69 18.53 18.27
CA LEU A 226 -6.47 19.15 17.23
C LEU A 226 -6.80 20.56 17.74
N ARG A 227 -5.85 21.50 17.59
CA ARG A 227 -6.23 22.89 17.54
C ARG A 227 -7.21 22.98 16.39
N SER A 228 -8.43 23.42 16.69
CA SER A 228 -9.54 23.58 15.76
C SER A 228 -9.01 24.10 14.41
N ALA A 229 -9.03 23.22 13.41
CA ALA A 229 -8.78 23.64 12.05
C ALA A 229 -9.87 24.66 11.70
N THR A 230 -9.48 25.88 11.37
CA THR A 230 -10.41 26.87 10.85
C THR A 230 -10.89 26.32 9.50
N PRO A 231 -12.20 26.09 9.28
CA PRO A 231 -12.66 25.53 8.01
C PRO A 231 -12.21 26.48 6.89
N ARG A 232 -11.41 26.01 5.96
CA ARG A 232 -11.16 26.73 4.71
C ARG A 232 -12.49 26.82 3.99
N GLY A 233 -12.91 28.03 3.65
CA GLY A 233 -14.06 28.26 2.78
C GLY A 233 -13.85 27.46 1.47
N ASN A 234 -14.93 26.86 0.96
CA ASN A 234 -15.06 25.96 -0.20
C ASN A 234 -14.11 26.30 -1.37
N ARG A 235 -12.84 25.95 -1.27
CA ARG A 235 -11.97 25.75 -2.42
C ARG A 235 -11.91 24.25 -2.64
N GLU A 236 -12.75 23.74 -3.53
CA GLU A 236 -12.52 22.44 -4.15
C GLU A 236 -11.18 22.51 -4.88
N ILE A 237 -10.14 22.02 -4.24
CA ILE A 237 -8.90 21.70 -4.95
C ILE A 237 -9.20 20.41 -5.69
N GLN A 238 -9.58 20.52 -6.95
CA GLN A 238 -9.61 19.36 -7.85
C GLN A 238 -8.15 18.95 -8.07
N TYR A 239 -7.72 17.93 -7.33
CA TYR A 239 -6.48 17.25 -7.63
C TYR A 239 -6.73 16.39 -8.89
N ASN A 240 -6.27 16.89 -10.03
CA ASN A 240 -6.10 16.08 -11.23
C ASN A 240 -4.65 15.57 -11.19
N PRO A 241 -4.42 14.31 -10.80
CA PRO A 241 -3.08 13.75 -10.88
C PRO A 241 -2.62 13.85 -12.34
N PRO A 242 -1.34 14.15 -12.59
CA PRO A 242 -0.81 14.04 -13.93
C PRO A 242 -1.09 12.62 -14.43
N LEU A 243 -1.64 12.49 -15.63
CA LEU A 243 -1.89 11.22 -16.29
C LEU A 243 -0.54 10.55 -16.56
N SER A 244 0.02 9.92 -15.54
CA SER A 244 1.14 9.01 -15.70
C SER A 244 0.57 7.65 -16.10
N TYR A 245 1.13 7.02 -17.13
CA TYR A 245 0.77 5.65 -17.50
C TYR A 245 1.05 4.64 -16.37
N LYS A 246 1.73 5.07 -15.30
CA LYS A 246 2.04 4.32 -14.09
C LYS A 246 0.98 4.42 -13.01
N ASP A 247 0.12 5.44 -13.07
CA ASP A 247 -0.93 5.59 -12.10
C ASP A 247 -1.92 4.44 -12.29
N ASN A 248 -2.23 3.74 -11.21
CA ASN A 248 -3.15 2.61 -11.16
C ASN A 248 -2.63 1.31 -11.82
N LEU A 249 -1.32 1.07 -11.84
CA LEU A 249 -0.76 -0.16 -12.40
C LEU A 249 -0.46 -1.20 -11.31
N LEU A 250 -0.97 -2.42 -11.51
CA LEU A 250 -0.47 -3.63 -10.88
C LEU A 250 0.35 -4.36 -11.95
N LEU A 251 1.67 -4.40 -11.77
CA LEU A 251 2.59 -4.78 -12.83
C LEU A 251 3.38 -6.04 -12.48
N ILE A 252 3.48 -6.93 -13.45
CA ILE A 252 4.44 -8.04 -13.46
C ILE A 252 5.32 -7.83 -14.70
N PRO A 253 6.65 -7.65 -14.52
CA PRO A 253 7.57 -7.66 -15.63
C PRO A 253 7.52 -9.01 -16.34
N LYS A 254 7.63 -9.01 -17.66
CA LYS A 254 7.88 -10.23 -18.43
C LYS A 254 9.39 -10.43 -18.51
N ASP A 255 9.86 -11.60 -18.10
CA ASP A 255 11.24 -12.06 -18.27
C ASP A 255 11.66 -12.14 -19.77
#